data_c1ab6d7ca22818306853720523532406
#
_entry.id   c1ab6d7ca22818306853720523532406
#
_cell.length_a   1.000
_cell.length_b   1.000
_cell.length_c   1.000
_cell.angle_alpha   90.00
_cell.angle_beta   90.00
_cell.angle_gamma   90.00
#
_symmetry.space_group_name_H-M   'P 1'
#
loop_
_entity.id
_entity.type
_entity.pdbx_description
1 polymer ?
#
loop_
_entity_poly.entity_id
_entity_poly.type
_entity_poly.pdbx_seq_one_letter_code
_entity_poly.pdbx_strand_id
1 'polypeptide(L)'
;MKKFKFKIKEKPYNLLLDLKNYSQKLINKKSKKLINSCYKSLQILKKYKYNFVLTHHDLNPKNIIFNETGFKIIDWEYAGMNDSFFDLASICIVFKLNKNEEKIVLNSYFKTKKSYHKIKLKHYKIIYDSFCKLWFEANS
;
A
#
# COMPACT_ATOMS: atom_id res chain seq x y z
N MET A 1 15.72 5.89 -28.93
CA MET A 1 15.30 5.41 -27.58
C MET A 1 14.25 4.31 -27.79
N LYS A 2 14.57 3.04 -27.52
CA LYS A 2 13.59 1.95 -27.61
C LYS A 2 12.64 2.08 -26.41
N LYS A 3 11.36 2.39 -26.68
CA LYS A 3 10.30 2.32 -25.68
C LYS A 3 10.09 0.86 -25.32
N PHE A 4 10.54 0.43 -24.15
CA PHE A 4 10.15 -0.87 -23.59
C PHE A 4 8.67 -0.82 -23.25
N LYS A 5 7.84 -1.44 -24.07
CA LYS A 5 6.44 -1.72 -23.74
C LYS A 5 6.43 -2.96 -22.83
N PHE A 6 6.42 -2.77 -21.54
CA PHE A 6 6.05 -3.85 -20.63
C PHE A 6 4.56 -4.13 -20.81
N LYS A 7 4.23 -5.26 -21.42
CA LYS A 7 2.87 -5.82 -21.30
C LYS A 7 2.78 -6.48 -19.94
N ILE A 8 2.41 -5.71 -18.92
CA ILE A 8 2.05 -6.27 -17.62
C ILE A 8 0.69 -6.95 -17.81
N LYS A 9 0.70 -8.25 -18.09
CA LYS A 9 -0.49 -9.12 -18.09
C LYS A 9 -0.83 -9.63 -16.69
N GLU A 10 -0.45 -8.92 -15.65
CA GLU A 10 -0.70 -9.37 -14.30
C GLU A 10 -2.10 -8.96 -13.85
N LYS A 11 -2.80 -9.92 -13.24
CA LYS A 11 -4.07 -9.65 -12.57
C LYS A 11 -3.85 -8.61 -11.46
N PRO A 12 -4.85 -7.75 -11.18
CA PRO A 12 -4.79 -6.87 -10.03
C PRO A 12 -4.45 -7.63 -8.75
N TYR A 13 -3.61 -7.03 -7.92
CA TYR A 13 -3.32 -7.57 -6.60
C TYR A 13 -4.62 -7.73 -5.80
N ASN A 14 -4.85 -8.90 -5.24
CA ASN A 14 -6.11 -9.24 -4.59
C ASN A 14 -5.97 -9.24 -3.06
N LEU A 15 -6.15 -8.05 -2.46
CA LEU A 15 -6.14 -7.89 -1.00
C LEU A 15 -7.16 -8.78 -0.27
N LEU A 16 -8.32 -9.00 -0.87
CA LEU A 16 -9.36 -9.86 -0.28
C LEU A 16 -8.94 -11.32 -0.21
N LEU A 17 -8.22 -11.80 -1.23
CA LEU A 17 -7.70 -13.17 -1.24
C LEU A 17 -6.66 -13.35 -0.13
N ASP A 18 -5.76 -12.39 0.04
CA ASP A 18 -4.76 -12.46 1.10
C ASP A 18 -5.40 -12.42 2.49
N LEU A 19 -6.40 -11.56 2.70
CA LEU A 19 -7.15 -11.53 3.96
C LEU A 19 -7.85 -12.85 4.25
N LYS A 20 -8.43 -13.49 3.23
CA LYS A 20 -9.03 -14.82 3.35
C LYS A 20 -7.98 -15.86 3.76
N ASN A 21 -6.81 -15.84 3.14
CA ASN A 21 -5.72 -16.74 3.47
C ASN A 21 -5.23 -16.52 4.91
N TYR A 22 -5.06 -15.28 5.35
CA TYR A 22 -4.73 -14.97 6.75
C TYR A 22 -5.81 -15.42 7.72
N SER A 23 -7.09 -15.25 7.39
CA SER A 23 -8.19 -15.67 8.27
C SER A 23 -8.26 -17.19 8.47
N GLN A 24 -7.77 -17.97 7.50
CA GLN A 24 -7.67 -19.42 7.63
C GLN A 24 -6.48 -19.88 8.47
N LYS A 25 -5.37 -19.13 8.42
CA LYS A 25 -4.11 -19.49 9.11
C LYS A 25 -4.01 -18.91 10.52
N LEU A 26 -4.52 -17.71 10.75
CA LEU A 26 -4.32 -16.93 11.96
C LEU A 26 -5.64 -16.81 12.73
N ILE A 27 -5.85 -17.69 13.69
CA ILE A 27 -7.12 -17.82 14.44
C ILE A 27 -7.14 -17.08 15.78
N ASN A 28 -6.02 -16.51 16.21
CA ASN A 28 -5.96 -15.80 17.50
C ASN A 28 -6.75 -14.47 17.50
N LYS A 29 -7.10 -13.98 18.69
CA LYS A 29 -7.93 -12.78 18.87
C LYS A 29 -7.33 -11.53 18.24
N LYS A 30 -6.00 -11.37 18.31
CA LYS A 30 -5.28 -10.20 17.76
C LYS A 30 -5.37 -10.18 16.25
N SER A 31 -5.08 -11.29 15.58
CA SER A 31 -5.16 -11.41 14.12
C SER A 31 -6.58 -11.21 13.60
N LYS A 32 -7.58 -11.78 14.28
CA LYS A 32 -9.00 -11.57 13.95
C LYS A 32 -9.38 -10.09 14.00
N LYS A 33 -8.89 -9.33 14.99
CA LYS A 33 -9.13 -7.89 15.09
C LYS A 33 -8.52 -7.12 13.91
N LEU A 34 -7.29 -7.44 13.53
CA LEU A 34 -6.61 -6.82 12.37
C LEU A 34 -7.34 -7.13 11.06
N ILE A 35 -7.72 -8.38 10.84
CA ILE A 35 -8.47 -8.81 9.65
C ILE A 35 -9.80 -8.07 9.56
N ASN A 36 -10.55 -7.97 10.65
CA ASN A 36 -11.82 -7.24 10.68
C ASN A 36 -11.64 -5.75 10.37
N SER A 37 -10.57 -5.12 10.88
CA SER A 37 -10.24 -3.72 10.56
C SER A 37 -9.97 -3.54 9.06
N CYS A 38 -9.25 -4.48 8.43
CA CYS A 38 -9.02 -4.47 6.99
C CYS A 38 -10.32 -4.59 6.20
N TYR A 39 -11.19 -5.53 6.55
CA TYR A 39 -12.50 -5.67 5.87
C TYR A 39 -13.34 -4.40 5.97
N LYS A 40 -13.41 -3.77 7.14
CA LYS A 40 -14.12 -2.49 7.32
C LYS A 40 -13.54 -1.40 6.42
N SER A 41 -12.21 -1.27 6.38
CA SER A 41 -11.54 -0.28 5.53
C SER A 41 -11.78 -0.55 4.05
N LEU A 42 -11.71 -1.80 3.59
CA LEU A 42 -12.00 -2.17 2.21
C LEU A 42 -13.44 -1.87 1.82
N GLN A 43 -14.42 -2.06 2.71
CA GLN A 43 -15.81 -1.69 2.45
C GLN A 43 -15.98 -0.17 2.26
N ILE A 44 -15.28 0.63 3.06
CA ILE A 44 -15.29 2.11 2.91
C ILE A 44 -14.64 2.51 1.59
N LEU A 45 -13.51 1.90 1.24
CA LEU A 45 -12.76 2.21 0.02
C LEU A 45 -13.52 1.91 -1.27
N LYS A 46 -14.48 0.98 -1.27
CA LYS A 46 -15.34 0.70 -2.43
C LYS A 46 -16.12 1.92 -2.94
N LYS A 47 -16.32 2.93 -2.11
CA LYS A 47 -17.04 4.17 -2.47
C LYS A 47 -16.19 5.11 -3.35
N TYR A 48 -14.89 4.89 -3.43
CA TYR A 48 -13.96 5.80 -4.09
C TYR A 48 -13.34 5.19 -5.32
N LYS A 49 -13.02 6.05 -6.29
CA LYS A 49 -12.33 5.63 -7.52
C LYS A 49 -11.02 4.93 -7.19
N TYR A 50 -10.83 3.77 -7.78
CA TYR A 50 -9.59 3.01 -7.73
C TYR A 50 -8.55 3.65 -8.65
N ASN A 51 -7.35 3.93 -8.13
CA ASN A 51 -6.24 4.47 -8.91
C ASN A 51 -5.24 3.36 -9.22
N PHE A 52 -5.53 2.59 -10.26
CA PHE A 52 -4.82 1.39 -10.64
C PHE A 52 -3.48 1.70 -11.32
N VAL A 53 -2.38 1.39 -10.63
CA VAL A 53 -1.00 1.63 -11.08
C VAL A 53 -0.09 0.47 -10.69
N LEU A 54 1.11 0.43 -11.27
CA LEU A 54 2.16 -0.44 -10.76
C LEU A 54 2.60 0.07 -9.39
N THR A 55 2.45 -0.77 -8.38
CA THR A 55 2.85 -0.51 -6.99
C THR A 55 4.02 -1.39 -6.61
N HIS A 56 4.88 -0.88 -5.75
CA HIS A 56 6.07 -1.61 -5.27
C HIS A 56 5.73 -2.64 -4.20
N HIS A 57 4.76 -2.34 -3.34
CA HIS A 57 4.29 -3.13 -2.19
C HIS A 57 5.27 -3.27 -1.01
N ASP A 58 6.53 -2.88 -1.16
CA ASP A 58 7.56 -2.96 -0.11
C ASP A 58 8.45 -1.72 -0.06
N LEU A 59 7.85 -0.52 -0.10
CA LEU A 59 8.57 0.75 -0.01
C LEU A 59 9.02 1.02 1.42
N ASN A 60 10.20 0.55 1.75
CA ASN A 60 10.87 0.79 3.02
C ASN A 60 12.25 1.46 2.78
N PRO A 61 12.92 2.02 3.82
CA PRO A 61 14.18 2.73 3.65
C PRO A 61 15.31 1.92 3.01
N LYS A 62 15.31 0.59 3.18
CA LYS A 62 16.33 -0.30 2.59
C LYS A 62 16.20 -0.43 1.08
N ASN A 63 14.97 -0.20 0.56
CA ASN A 63 14.66 -0.30 -0.87
C ASN A 63 14.74 1.06 -1.58
N ILE A 64 15.13 2.12 -0.88
CA ILE A 64 15.30 3.47 -1.45
C ILE A 64 16.76 3.91 -1.28
N ILE A 65 17.47 4.00 -2.39
CA ILE A 65 18.87 4.39 -2.39
C ILE A 65 18.98 5.86 -2.83
N PHE A 66 19.58 6.70 -2.00
CA PHE A 66 19.88 8.09 -2.31
C PHE A 66 21.32 8.24 -2.76
N ASN A 67 21.54 9.07 -3.76
CA ASN A 67 22.88 9.49 -4.20
C ASN A 67 22.85 10.96 -4.66
N GLU A 68 23.99 11.48 -5.11
CA GLU A 68 24.15 12.87 -5.56
C GLU A 68 23.24 13.24 -6.76
N THR A 69 22.82 12.26 -7.56
CA THR A 69 21.96 12.46 -8.75
C THR A 69 20.47 12.25 -8.47
N GLY A 70 20.09 11.88 -7.23
CA GLY A 70 18.70 11.66 -6.84
C GLY A 70 18.51 10.38 -6.03
N PHE A 71 17.41 9.64 -6.31
CA PHE A 71 17.12 8.38 -5.64
C PHE A 71 16.74 7.29 -6.63
N LYS A 72 16.93 6.03 -6.20
CA LYS A 72 16.50 4.83 -6.93
C LYS A 72 15.69 3.95 -5.99
N ILE A 73 14.63 3.36 -6.51
CA ILE A 73 13.83 2.34 -5.83
C ILE A 73 14.27 0.98 -6.39
N ILE A 74 14.65 0.08 -5.49
CA ILE A 74 15.13 -1.27 -5.81
C ILE A 74 14.22 -2.32 -5.17
N ASP A 75 14.46 -3.59 -5.49
CA ASP A 75 13.77 -4.74 -4.94
C ASP A 75 12.24 -4.74 -5.23
N TRP A 76 11.93 -4.95 -6.49
CA TRP A 76 10.58 -4.99 -7.04
C TRP A 76 9.94 -6.38 -7.02
N GLU A 77 10.43 -7.31 -6.19
CA GLU A 77 9.95 -8.71 -6.18
C GLU A 77 8.47 -8.85 -5.81
N TYR A 78 7.93 -7.93 -5.00
CA TYR A 78 6.51 -7.89 -4.62
C TYR A 78 5.67 -6.96 -5.48
N ALA A 79 6.25 -6.36 -6.51
CA ALA A 79 5.54 -5.38 -7.33
C ALA A 79 4.35 -5.99 -8.06
N GLY A 80 3.28 -5.22 -8.17
CA GLY A 80 2.07 -5.63 -8.87
C GLY A 80 1.12 -4.46 -9.08
N MET A 81 0.04 -4.73 -9.79
CA MET A 81 -0.97 -3.70 -10.07
C MET A 81 -1.91 -3.55 -8.88
N ASN A 82 -1.97 -2.35 -8.30
CA ASN A 82 -2.82 -2.04 -7.15
C ASN A 82 -3.21 -0.55 -7.15
N ASP A 83 -4.00 -0.12 -6.18
CA ASP A 83 -4.25 1.30 -5.96
C ASP A 83 -2.97 1.98 -5.45
N SER A 84 -2.62 3.13 -6.03
CA SER A 84 -1.44 3.92 -5.64
C SER A 84 -1.40 4.26 -4.15
N PHE A 85 -2.56 4.34 -3.50
CA PHE A 85 -2.63 4.61 -2.07
C PHE A 85 -2.00 3.52 -1.20
N PHE A 86 -1.82 2.30 -1.71
CA PHE A 86 -1.10 1.27 -0.99
C PHE A 86 0.36 1.69 -0.74
N ASP A 87 1.07 2.13 -1.77
CA ASP A 87 2.45 2.61 -1.66
C ASP A 87 2.55 3.94 -0.91
N LEU A 88 1.62 4.87 -1.16
CA LEU A 88 1.57 6.14 -0.42
C LEU A 88 1.37 5.91 1.08
N ALA A 89 0.53 4.96 1.46
CA ALA A 89 0.33 4.58 2.85
C ALA A 89 1.58 3.95 3.46
N SER A 90 2.28 3.09 2.70
CA SER A 90 3.52 2.47 3.18
C SER A 90 4.58 3.52 3.49
N ILE A 91 4.79 4.51 2.62
CA ILE A 91 5.71 5.63 2.84
C ILE A 91 5.34 6.37 4.13
N CYS A 92 4.07 6.74 4.30
CA CYS A 92 3.60 7.48 5.47
C CYS A 92 3.86 6.73 6.79
N ILE A 93 3.68 5.41 6.79
CA ILE A 93 3.88 4.57 7.99
C ILE A 93 5.36 4.32 8.24
N VAL A 94 6.10 3.89 7.23
CA VAL A 94 7.49 3.46 7.37
C VAL A 94 8.40 4.64 7.76
N PHE A 95 8.15 5.82 7.19
CA PHE A 95 8.86 7.06 7.53
C PHE A 95 8.24 7.84 8.69
N LYS A 96 7.17 7.32 9.32
CA LYS A 96 6.49 7.92 10.48
C LYS A 96 6.06 9.37 10.24
N LEU A 97 5.52 9.63 9.06
CA LEU A 97 5.14 10.98 8.65
C LEU A 97 4.01 11.56 9.53
N ASN A 98 4.15 12.82 9.90
CA ASN A 98 3.10 13.55 10.59
C ASN A 98 2.01 14.03 9.59
N LYS A 99 0.93 14.63 10.08
CA LYS A 99 -0.21 15.06 9.24
C LYS A 99 0.14 16.07 8.17
N ASN A 100 1.08 16.99 8.44
CA ASN A 100 1.54 17.97 7.47
C ASN A 100 2.38 17.31 6.37
N GLU A 101 3.25 16.37 6.74
CA GLU A 101 4.06 15.59 5.81
C GLU A 101 3.19 14.67 4.93
N GLU A 102 2.17 14.02 5.49
CA GLU A 102 1.19 13.24 4.73
C GLU A 102 0.49 14.11 3.67
N LYS A 103 0.14 15.35 4.04
CA LYS A 103 -0.45 16.32 3.11
C LYS A 103 0.53 16.68 1.98
N ILE A 104 1.82 16.84 2.29
CA ILE A 104 2.85 17.08 1.27
C ILE A 104 2.95 15.91 0.31
N VAL A 105 2.96 14.67 0.81
CA VAL A 105 2.96 13.45 -0.03
C VAL A 105 1.77 13.44 -0.98
N LEU A 106 0.56 13.67 -0.49
CA LEU A 106 -0.64 13.69 -1.32
C LEU A 106 -0.60 14.81 -2.38
N ASN A 107 -0.18 16.01 -2.00
CA ASN A 107 -0.10 17.16 -2.90
C ASN A 107 1.01 16.99 -3.95
N SER A 108 2.08 16.28 -3.63
CA SER A 108 3.18 15.99 -4.55
C SER A 108 2.80 14.90 -5.56
N TYR A 109 2.02 13.93 -5.14
CA TYR A 109 1.60 12.82 -6.01
C TYR A 109 0.43 13.18 -6.92
N PHE A 110 -0.59 13.87 -6.40
CA PHE A 110 -1.80 14.23 -7.14
C PHE A 110 -1.76 15.67 -7.63
N LYS A 111 -1.87 15.88 -8.95
CA LYS A 111 -1.96 17.21 -9.56
C LYS A 111 -3.22 17.96 -9.11
N THR A 112 -4.35 17.24 -8.95
CA THR A 112 -5.64 17.80 -8.52
C THR A 112 -5.98 17.25 -7.15
N LYS A 113 -6.13 18.13 -6.17
CA LYS A 113 -6.52 17.79 -4.82
C LYS A 113 -8.00 17.38 -4.78
N LYS A 114 -8.27 16.19 -4.21
CA LYS A 114 -9.62 15.69 -3.95
C LYS A 114 -9.84 15.54 -2.44
N SER A 115 -11.04 15.86 -1.97
CA SER A 115 -11.39 15.77 -0.54
C SER A 115 -11.26 14.35 0.00
N TYR A 116 -11.54 13.33 -0.82
CA TYR A 116 -11.47 11.92 -0.44
C TYR A 116 -10.05 11.35 -0.36
N HIS A 117 -9.02 12.05 -0.83
CA HIS A 117 -7.63 11.55 -0.77
C HIS A 117 -7.18 11.28 0.67
N LYS A 118 -7.53 12.15 1.62
CA LYS A 118 -7.24 11.95 3.05
C LYS A 118 -7.95 10.71 3.61
N ILE A 119 -9.17 10.46 3.19
CA ILE A 119 -9.97 9.30 3.62
C ILE A 119 -9.35 8.02 3.06
N LYS A 120 -9.02 8.00 1.77
CA LYS A 120 -8.33 6.87 1.15
C LYS A 120 -7.00 6.58 1.84
N LEU A 121 -6.17 7.59 2.07
CA LEU A 121 -4.89 7.42 2.76
C LEU A 121 -5.08 6.82 4.14
N LYS A 122 -6.02 7.33 4.94
CA LYS A 122 -6.33 6.79 6.27
C LYS A 122 -6.63 5.29 6.23
N HIS A 123 -7.50 4.86 5.33
CA HIS A 123 -7.91 3.46 5.24
C HIS A 123 -6.84 2.56 4.64
N TYR A 124 -6.07 3.03 3.66
CA TYR A 124 -4.91 2.29 3.17
C TYR A 124 -3.78 2.16 4.21
N LYS A 125 -3.61 3.15 5.10
CA LYS A 125 -2.68 3.02 6.25
C LYS A 125 -3.12 1.92 7.21
N ILE A 126 -4.42 1.80 7.50
CA ILE A 126 -4.95 0.71 8.33
C ILE A 126 -4.69 -0.65 7.67
N ILE A 127 -4.95 -0.76 6.36
CA ILE A 127 -4.72 -1.98 5.59
C ILE A 127 -3.23 -2.34 5.59
N TYR A 128 -2.36 -1.42 5.20
CA TYR A 128 -0.92 -1.67 5.10
C TYR A 128 -0.32 -2.10 6.46
N ASP A 129 -0.59 -1.35 7.52
CA ASP A 129 -0.11 -1.69 8.87
C ASP A 129 -0.59 -3.06 9.34
N SER A 130 -1.87 -3.36 9.10
CA SER A 130 -2.44 -4.66 9.44
C SER A 130 -1.83 -5.80 8.64
N PHE A 131 -1.62 -5.61 7.33
CA PHE A 131 -0.98 -6.60 6.47
C PHE A 131 0.46 -6.89 6.89
N CYS A 132 1.24 -5.88 7.23
CA CYS A 132 2.60 -6.08 7.75
C CYS A 132 2.60 -6.94 9.02
N LYS A 133 1.69 -6.65 9.96
CA LYS A 133 1.55 -7.42 11.21
C LYS A 133 1.09 -8.86 10.97
N LEU A 134 0.11 -9.05 10.08
CA LEU A 134 -0.40 -10.38 9.72
C LEU A 134 0.65 -11.22 8.98
N TRP A 135 1.37 -10.59 8.07
CA TRP A 135 2.46 -11.25 7.34
C TRP A 135 3.55 -11.73 8.30
N PHE A 136 3.97 -10.85 9.20
CA PHE A 136 4.99 -11.18 10.21
C PHE A 136 4.54 -12.35 11.10
N GLU A 137 3.28 -12.34 11.56
CA GLU A 137 2.74 -13.41 12.40
C GLU A 137 2.59 -14.74 11.63
N ALA A 138 2.22 -14.68 10.35
CA ALA A 138 2.08 -15.88 9.51
C ALA A 138 3.43 -16.55 9.17
N ASN A 139 4.53 -15.81 9.24
CA ASN A 139 5.89 -16.28 8.92
C ASN A 139 6.81 -16.42 10.15
N SER A 140 6.25 -16.35 11.33
CA SER A 140 6.99 -16.52 12.61
C SER A 140 7.14 -17.97 13.02
#